data_a2c4eb4c19fe4014e4edb07f9ad2b703
#
_entry.id   a2c4eb4c19fe4014e4edb07f9ad2b703
#
_cell.length_a   1.000
_cell.length_b   1.000
_cell.length_c   1.000
_cell.angle_alpha   90.00
_cell.angle_beta   90.00
_cell.angle_gamma   90.00
#
_symmetry.space_group_name_H-M   'P 1'
#
loop_
_entity.id
_entity.type
_entity.pdbx_description
1 polymer ?
#
loop_
_entity_poly.entity_id
_entity_poly.type
_entity_poly.pdbx_seq_one_letter_code
_entity_poly.pdbx_strand_id
1 'polypeptide(L)'
;MLDNTRGESFDAFSGTPESPTSLKHSVPEHHSADPFACPCCANVFAEALRLANVDLAAQAKRTPARPDRLAPPPLLVTGAHIITMNAAAPIAEAFLVEQGRIAWVGHLEDAPAAAQGVLRLDLKGKVVVPGFVEPHMHLPPLAMMHDFSNIGPNRFETAAAALAQLGEDARATPVGEWVVGRQFDPSLQQGPDYLTKDLLDSVSTAHPVFVYNTSLHLGYCNSVALELAGIDASTPDPQGAEIGRDAQGNPNGVLKAGPAMALVVRHNTKLKNGNITEGCLSVLGQANAVGITLLADQGTGMFQGVKELDVYQSMRDSGRMTARFRYSVSQAMAARWDEAGLRWGEGDEWVRRTGWKIVSDGSNQGRTGLQREAFIGAEGDNAHGMAYIEKDELDQAVETRLRQGWAVCVHANGDAAIDRALDAFAKSKVKGLDPAARRCRIEHCSILHDEQIEKMAELGLSPSFLIGHVHYWGKAFVDDIFGLEKA
;
A
#
# COMPACT_ATOMS: atom_id res chain seq x y z
N MET A 1 51.21 -4.89 15.36
CA MET A 1 51.80 -3.70 16.02
C MET A 1 51.40 -2.49 15.20
N LEU A 2 50.32 -1.86 15.54
CA LEU A 2 50.06 -0.47 15.21
C LEU A 2 49.10 0.05 16.28
N ASP A 3 49.52 1.10 16.88
CA ASP A 3 49.12 1.74 18.11
C ASP A 3 47.77 2.49 17.90
N ASN A 4 46.88 2.36 18.83
CA ASN A 4 45.53 2.90 18.77
C ASN A 4 45.35 3.80 20.00
N THR A 5 45.59 5.10 19.84
CA THR A 5 45.22 6.10 20.85
C THR A 5 44.62 7.33 20.18
N ARG A 6 43.30 7.49 20.28
CA ARG A 6 42.61 8.76 20.55
C ARG A 6 41.13 8.48 20.85
N GLY A 7 40.83 8.46 22.16
CA GLY A 7 39.47 8.56 22.65
C GLY A 7 39.03 10.02 22.62
N GLU A 8 37.86 10.26 22.07
CA GLU A 8 37.10 11.46 22.35
C GLU A 8 35.77 11.04 23.02
N SER A 9 35.67 11.54 24.26
CA SER A 9 34.53 11.35 25.15
C SER A 9 33.31 12.14 24.61
N PHE A 10 32.19 11.46 24.43
CA PHE A 10 30.89 12.12 24.31
C PHE A 10 30.38 12.47 25.71
N ASP A 11 30.37 13.74 26.05
CA ASP A 11 29.73 14.26 27.24
C ASP A 11 28.22 14.20 27.10
N ALA A 12 27.57 13.63 28.12
CA ALA A 12 26.15 13.48 28.26
C ALA A 12 25.47 14.86 28.42
N PHE A 13 24.52 15.17 27.53
CA PHE A 13 23.57 16.26 27.74
C PHE A 13 22.50 15.81 28.75
N SER A 14 22.63 16.27 29.99
CA SER A 14 21.56 16.28 30.98
C SER A 14 20.73 17.56 30.80
N GLY A 15 19.63 17.46 30.07
CA GLY A 15 18.62 18.50 29.98
C GLY A 15 17.24 17.89 30.23
N THR A 16 16.57 18.38 31.27
CA THR A 16 15.18 18.07 31.58
C THR A 16 14.28 18.46 30.39
N PRO A 17 13.27 17.66 30.02
CA PRO A 17 12.39 18.03 28.92
C PRO A 17 11.40 19.11 29.35
N GLU A 18 11.55 20.29 28.79
CA GLU A 18 10.49 21.29 28.74
C GLU A 18 9.39 20.79 27.75
N SER A 19 8.13 20.93 28.19
CA SER A 19 6.95 20.59 27.41
C SER A 19 6.94 21.32 26.06
N PRO A 20 6.62 20.65 24.95
CA PRO A 20 6.61 21.29 23.64
C PRO A 20 5.43 22.26 23.52
N THR A 21 5.76 23.54 23.47
CA THR A 21 4.87 24.58 22.94
C THR A 21 4.52 24.25 21.50
N SER A 22 3.22 24.24 21.21
CA SER A 22 2.62 23.97 19.91
C SER A 22 3.20 24.88 18.81
N LEU A 23 4.12 24.36 18.02
CA LEU A 23 4.48 24.95 16.74
C LEU A 23 3.39 24.54 15.72
N LYS A 24 2.47 25.44 15.46
CA LYS A 24 1.59 25.38 14.30
C LYS A 24 2.44 25.57 13.04
N HIS A 25 2.99 24.48 12.51
CA HIS A 25 3.44 24.46 11.14
C HIS A 25 2.22 24.17 10.25
N SER A 26 1.83 25.15 9.45
CA SER A 26 0.99 24.95 8.29
C SER A 26 1.72 24.01 7.33
N VAL A 27 1.36 22.72 7.38
CA VAL A 27 1.81 21.74 6.40
C VAL A 27 1.15 22.11 5.08
N PRO A 28 1.90 22.24 3.96
CA PRO A 28 1.29 22.40 2.65
C PRO A 28 0.38 21.20 2.38
N GLU A 29 -0.76 21.41 1.71
CA GLU A 29 -1.69 20.37 1.26
C GLU A 29 -0.99 19.41 0.27
N HIS A 30 -0.20 18.48 0.77
CA HIS A 30 0.34 17.38 -0.01
C HIS A 30 -0.53 16.15 0.21
N HIS A 31 -1.24 15.74 -0.83
CA HIS A 31 -1.93 14.46 -0.90
C HIS A 31 -0.88 13.34 -0.78
N SER A 32 -0.66 12.82 0.43
CA SER A 32 0.21 11.66 0.64
C SER A 32 -0.46 10.40 0.12
N ALA A 33 0.30 9.53 -0.55
CA ALA A 33 -0.13 8.17 -0.86
C ALA A 33 -0.49 7.45 0.45
N ASP A 34 -1.55 6.64 0.38
CA ASP A 34 -2.16 5.99 1.54
C ASP A 34 -1.29 4.84 2.09
N PRO A 35 -0.72 4.93 3.30
CA PRO A 35 0.09 3.87 3.87
C PRO A 35 -0.72 2.69 4.45
N PHE A 36 -2.05 2.75 4.44
CA PHE A 36 -2.90 1.86 5.24
C PHE A 36 -3.54 0.68 4.49
N ALA A 37 -3.33 0.50 3.20
CA ALA A 37 -3.90 -0.62 2.46
C ALA A 37 -3.11 -1.92 2.69
N CYS A 38 -3.51 -2.69 3.70
CA CYS A 38 -2.97 -4.04 3.95
C CYS A 38 -3.58 -5.08 2.99
N PRO A 39 -2.78 -6.07 2.49
CA PRO A 39 -3.27 -7.12 1.57
C PRO A 39 -4.39 -8.00 2.14
N CYS A 40 -4.40 -8.23 3.46
CA CYS A 40 -5.47 -8.98 4.12
C CYS A 40 -6.82 -8.27 4.05
N CYS A 41 -6.82 -6.93 4.01
CA CYS A 41 -8.00 -6.10 3.86
C CYS A 41 -8.47 -6.01 2.40
N ALA A 42 -7.57 -6.21 1.45
CA ALA A 42 -7.83 -6.15 0.03
C ALA A 42 -8.85 -7.19 -0.44
N ASN A 43 -8.86 -8.37 0.15
CA ASN A 43 -9.81 -9.45 -0.22
C ASN A 43 -11.27 -9.07 0.02
N VAL A 44 -11.58 -8.42 1.15
CA VAL A 44 -12.96 -8.02 1.49
C VAL A 44 -13.44 -6.91 0.57
N PHE A 45 -12.58 -5.92 0.29
CA PHE A 45 -12.86 -4.86 -0.66
C PHE A 45 -13.03 -5.41 -2.09
N ALA A 46 -12.15 -6.33 -2.53
CA ALA A 46 -12.25 -7.00 -3.82
C ALA A 46 -13.55 -7.78 -3.98
N GLU A 47 -13.99 -8.46 -2.92
CA GLU A 47 -15.28 -9.16 -2.90
C GLU A 47 -16.45 -8.20 -3.06
N ALA A 48 -16.45 -7.08 -2.33
CA ALA A 48 -17.47 -6.05 -2.46
C ALA A 48 -17.55 -5.50 -3.90
N LEU A 49 -16.41 -5.25 -4.53
CA LEU A 49 -16.35 -4.77 -5.93
C LEU A 49 -16.84 -5.82 -6.92
N ARG A 50 -16.46 -7.09 -6.74
CA ARG A 50 -16.90 -8.19 -7.59
C ARG A 50 -18.41 -8.37 -7.51
N LEU A 51 -18.97 -8.38 -6.30
CA LEU A 51 -20.42 -8.47 -6.07
C LEU A 51 -21.18 -7.22 -6.55
N ALA A 52 -20.53 -6.06 -6.58
CA ALA A 52 -21.06 -4.82 -7.12
C ALA A 52 -20.96 -4.72 -8.66
N ASN A 53 -20.39 -5.73 -9.33
CA ASN A 53 -20.15 -5.74 -10.80
C ASN A 53 -19.33 -4.54 -11.29
N VAL A 54 -18.32 -4.11 -10.54
CA VAL A 54 -17.34 -3.12 -11.01
C VAL A 54 -16.38 -3.82 -11.96
N ASP A 55 -16.16 -3.27 -13.17
CA ASP A 55 -15.28 -3.86 -14.19
C ASP A 55 -14.11 -2.91 -14.50
N LEU A 56 -12.93 -3.20 -13.93
CA LEU A 56 -11.70 -2.40 -14.09
C LEU A 56 -11.20 -2.42 -15.53
N ALA A 57 -11.31 -3.54 -16.23
CA ALA A 57 -10.87 -3.63 -17.63
C ALA A 57 -11.75 -2.75 -18.55
N ALA A 58 -13.05 -2.69 -18.28
CA ALA A 58 -13.94 -1.78 -19.01
C ALA A 58 -13.63 -0.31 -18.71
N GLN A 59 -13.27 0.01 -17.47
CA GLN A 59 -12.84 1.36 -17.10
C GLN A 59 -11.50 1.72 -17.76
N ALA A 60 -10.54 0.82 -17.79
CA ALA A 60 -9.24 1.03 -18.42
C ALA A 60 -9.36 1.43 -19.92
N LYS A 61 -10.30 0.85 -20.65
CA LYS A 61 -10.56 1.16 -22.07
C LYS A 61 -11.08 2.57 -22.33
N ARG A 62 -11.46 3.34 -21.29
CA ARG A 62 -11.94 4.73 -21.44
C ARG A 62 -10.81 5.73 -21.69
N THR A 63 -9.57 5.39 -21.37
CA THR A 63 -8.41 6.25 -21.63
C THR A 63 -7.81 5.92 -22.99
N PRO A 64 -7.77 6.87 -23.94
CA PRO A 64 -7.18 6.62 -25.25
C PRO A 64 -5.66 6.41 -25.12
N ALA A 65 -5.13 5.48 -25.89
CA ALA A 65 -3.69 5.32 -26.04
C ALA A 65 -3.09 6.55 -26.76
N ARG A 66 -1.92 6.98 -26.31
CA ARG A 66 -1.13 8.01 -27.01
C ARG A 66 0.11 7.33 -27.61
N PRO A 67 0.36 7.52 -28.91
CA PRO A 67 1.59 7.03 -29.51
C PRO A 67 2.79 7.82 -28.96
N ASP A 68 3.89 7.13 -28.81
CA ASP A 68 5.27 7.56 -28.57
C ASP A 68 5.52 8.74 -27.64
N ARG A 69 6.13 8.44 -26.49
CA ARG A 69 6.84 9.43 -25.70
C ARG A 69 8.06 9.88 -26.49
N LEU A 70 8.10 11.15 -26.85
CA LEU A 70 9.33 11.75 -27.35
C LEU A 70 10.40 11.63 -26.25
N ALA A 71 11.58 11.17 -26.60
CA ALA A 71 12.70 11.20 -25.67
C ALA A 71 12.95 12.66 -25.25
N PRO A 72 13.12 12.93 -23.94
CA PRO A 72 13.42 14.27 -23.50
C PRO A 72 14.75 14.73 -24.10
N PRO A 73 14.90 16.04 -24.40
CA PRO A 73 16.17 16.56 -24.89
C PRO A 73 17.28 16.31 -23.86
N PRO A 74 18.54 16.20 -24.32
CA PRO A 74 19.66 16.08 -23.40
C PRO A 74 19.70 17.25 -22.41
N LEU A 75 20.03 16.96 -21.14
CA LEU A 75 20.04 17.92 -20.05
C LEU A 75 21.27 17.74 -19.19
N LEU A 76 22.06 18.80 -19.00
CA LEU A 76 23.14 18.86 -18.01
C LEU A 76 22.63 19.56 -16.75
N VAL A 77 22.57 18.82 -15.65
CA VAL A 77 22.26 19.35 -14.31
C VAL A 77 23.55 19.72 -13.62
N THR A 78 23.62 20.93 -13.05
CA THR A 78 24.81 21.50 -12.40
C THR A 78 24.47 22.23 -11.11
N GLY A 79 25.48 22.63 -10.34
CA GLY A 79 25.31 23.46 -9.14
C GLY A 79 24.58 22.75 -8.02
N ALA A 80 24.58 21.43 -8.00
CA ALA A 80 23.92 20.61 -6.98
C ALA A 80 24.92 19.90 -6.08
N HIS A 81 24.50 19.57 -4.86
CA HIS A 81 25.17 18.59 -4.02
C HIS A 81 24.49 17.23 -4.23
N ILE A 82 25.10 16.38 -5.06
CA ILE A 82 24.49 15.13 -5.51
C ILE A 82 25.01 13.98 -4.65
N ILE A 83 24.11 13.34 -3.91
CA ILE A 83 24.39 12.11 -3.17
C ILE A 83 24.04 10.94 -4.10
N THR A 84 25.07 10.27 -4.62
CA THR A 84 24.91 9.29 -5.69
C THR A 84 24.41 7.92 -5.22
N MET A 85 24.53 7.62 -3.91
CA MET A 85 24.35 6.29 -3.30
C MET A 85 25.32 5.23 -3.86
N ASN A 86 26.39 5.66 -4.54
CA ASN A 86 27.48 4.80 -5.00
C ASN A 86 28.69 4.95 -4.08
N ALA A 87 29.06 3.90 -3.36
CA ALA A 87 30.17 3.94 -2.40
C ALA A 87 31.51 4.35 -3.02
N ALA A 88 31.73 4.05 -4.31
CA ALA A 88 32.96 4.42 -5.02
C ALA A 88 33.05 5.90 -5.43
N ALA A 89 31.89 6.57 -5.53
CA ALA A 89 31.77 7.98 -5.88
C ALA A 89 30.54 8.59 -5.18
N PRO A 90 30.58 8.76 -3.84
CA PRO A 90 29.39 9.06 -3.04
C PRO A 90 28.80 10.44 -3.31
N ILE A 91 29.62 11.40 -3.75
CA ILE A 91 29.22 12.79 -4.00
C ILE A 91 29.60 13.20 -5.42
N ALA A 92 28.75 14.00 -6.06
CA ALA A 92 28.99 14.64 -7.34
C ALA A 92 28.39 16.06 -7.37
N GLU A 93 28.71 16.83 -8.39
CA GLU A 93 28.27 18.23 -8.58
C GLU A 93 27.38 18.40 -9.82
N ALA A 94 27.48 17.46 -10.76
CA ALA A 94 26.76 17.49 -12.00
C ALA A 94 26.40 16.09 -12.52
N PHE A 95 25.38 16.02 -13.36
CA PHE A 95 25.07 14.82 -14.14
C PHE A 95 24.46 15.20 -15.50
N LEU A 96 24.74 14.36 -16.49
CA LEU A 96 24.20 14.47 -17.84
C LEU A 96 23.08 13.46 -18.04
N VAL A 97 21.93 13.92 -18.52
CA VAL A 97 20.81 13.06 -18.94
C VAL A 97 20.76 13.03 -20.44
N GLU A 98 20.77 11.83 -21.02
CA GLU A 98 20.56 11.59 -22.45
C GLU A 98 19.52 10.48 -22.63
N GLN A 99 18.59 10.68 -23.54
CA GLN A 99 17.52 9.71 -23.83
C GLN A 99 16.77 9.21 -22.57
N GLY A 100 16.58 10.12 -21.58
CA GLY A 100 15.89 9.82 -20.32
C GLY A 100 16.69 8.98 -19.33
N ARG A 101 18.01 8.84 -19.53
CA ARG A 101 18.93 8.10 -18.65
C ARG A 101 20.06 8.99 -18.17
N ILE A 102 20.59 8.76 -16.98
CA ILE A 102 21.82 9.39 -16.51
C ILE A 102 22.98 8.73 -17.28
N ALA A 103 23.53 9.48 -18.23
CA ALA A 103 24.65 9.05 -19.07
C ALA A 103 26.01 9.25 -18.36
N TRP A 104 26.08 10.27 -17.50
CA TRP A 104 27.29 10.59 -16.74
C TRP A 104 26.91 11.29 -15.43
N VAL A 105 27.75 11.10 -14.38
CA VAL A 105 27.67 11.80 -13.09
C VAL A 105 29.08 11.99 -12.54
N GLY A 106 29.41 13.20 -12.03
CA GLY A 106 30.76 13.50 -11.53
C GLY A 106 30.96 14.97 -11.17
N HIS A 107 32.22 15.42 -11.16
CA HIS A 107 32.59 16.82 -11.00
C HIS A 107 32.42 17.57 -12.33
N LEU A 108 31.93 18.80 -12.27
CA LEU A 108 31.58 19.54 -13.48
C LEU A 108 32.77 19.73 -14.46
N GLU A 109 33.99 19.83 -13.93
CA GLU A 109 35.21 19.95 -14.74
C GLU A 109 35.52 18.68 -15.57
N ASP A 110 35.02 17.52 -15.15
CA ASP A 110 35.19 16.23 -15.82
C ASP A 110 34.02 15.93 -16.78
N ALA A 111 33.15 16.90 -17.02
CA ALA A 111 31.97 16.68 -17.88
C ALA A 111 32.37 16.27 -19.31
N PRO A 112 31.75 15.22 -19.88
CA PRO A 112 32.11 14.76 -21.22
C PRO A 112 31.79 15.79 -22.31
N ALA A 113 32.45 15.71 -23.47
CA ALA A 113 32.20 16.59 -24.59
C ALA A 113 30.72 16.63 -25.05
N ALA A 114 29.98 15.53 -24.87
CA ALA A 114 28.53 15.43 -25.09
C ALA A 114 27.70 16.40 -24.23
N ALA A 115 28.25 16.88 -23.10
CA ALA A 115 27.60 17.88 -22.26
C ALA A 115 27.71 19.32 -22.83
N GLN A 116 28.46 19.53 -23.89
CA GLN A 116 28.61 20.86 -24.53
C GLN A 116 27.40 21.18 -25.38
N GLY A 117 26.84 22.40 -25.18
CA GLY A 117 25.73 22.90 -26.01
C GLY A 117 24.34 22.27 -25.68
N VAL A 118 24.24 21.38 -24.68
CA VAL A 118 22.93 20.86 -24.22
C VAL A 118 22.24 21.84 -23.28
N LEU A 119 20.93 21.65 -23.07
CA LEU A 119 20.17 22.41 -22.09
C LEU A 119 20.81 22.25 -20.70
N ARG A 120 20.98 23.37 -19.99
CA ARG A 120 21.58 23.39 -18.65
C ARG A 120 20.59 23.81 -17.60
N LEU A 121 20.53 23.04 -16.49
CA LEU A 121 19.74 23.32 -15.29
C LEU A 121 20.68 23.51 -14.10
N ASP A 122 20.77 24.75 -13.61
CA ASP A 122 21.53 25.06 -12.39
C ASP A 122 20.62 24.97 -11.17
N LEU A 123 20.90 24.04 -10.27
CA LEU A 123 20.13 23.79 -9.04
C LEU A 123 20.58 24.64 -7.84
N LYS A 124 21.58 25.51 -8.01
CA LYS A 124 21.98 26.55 -7.02
C LYS A 124 22.16 26.00 -5.60
N GLY A 125 22.94 24.94 -5.44
CA GLY A 125 23.30 24.35 -4.15
C GLY A 125 22.23 23.42 -3.55
N LYS A 126 21.20 23.07 -4.28
CA LYS A 126 20.21 22.08 -3.82
C LYS A 126 20.86 20.70 -3.68
N VAL A 127 20.37 19.92 -2.73
CA VAL A 127 20.75 18.50 -2.59
C VAL A 127 19.89 17.66 -3.54
N VAL A 128 20.54 16.77 -4.27
CA VAL A 128 19.92 15.81 -5.17
C VAL A 128 20.22 14.39 -4.72
N VAL A 129 19.22 13.56 -4.64
CA VAL A 129 19.31 12.13 -4.34
C VAL A 129 18.62 11.32 -5.43
N PRO A 130 18.91 10.01 -5.59
CA PRO A 130 18.10 9.14 -6.42
C PRO A 130 16.63 9.17 -5.99
N GLY A 131 15.72 9.09 -6.96
CA GLY A 131 14.29 9.03 -6.65
C GLY A 131 13.94 7.84 -5.74
N PHE A 132 13.02 8.06 -4.82
CA PHE A 132 12.60 7.02 -3.87
C PHE A 132 11.86 5.89 -4.58
N VAL A 133 11.91 4.73 -3.96
CA VAL A 133 11.21 3.51 -4.39
C VAL A 133 10.18 3.17 -3.33
N GLU A 134 8.91 3.10 -3.73
CA GLU A 134 7.86 2.48 -2.90
C GLU A 134 7.84 0.96 -3.20
N PRO A 135 8.37 0.13 -2.29
CA PRO A 135 8.57 -1.30 -2.57
C PRO A 135 7.30 -2.13 -2.39
N HIS A 136 6.26 -1.59 -1.75
CA HIS A 136 5.07 -2.35 -1.40
C HIS A 136 3.81 -1.47 -1.32
N MET A 137 2.98 -1.55 -2.33
CA MET A 137 1.66 -0.90 -2.34
C MET A 137 0.65 -1.76 -3.09
N HIS A 138 -0.61 -1.33 -3.12
CA HIS A 138 -1.67 -1.95 -3.90
C HIS A 138 -2.34 -0.90 -4.78
N LEU A 139 -1.93 -0.84 -6.06
CA LEU A 139 -2.35 0.21 -6.97
C LEU A 139 -3.85 0.21 -7.30
N PRO A 140 -4.51 -0.93 -7.60
CA PRO A 140 -5.91 -0.91 -8.00
C PRO A 140 -6.84 -0.28 -6.95
N PRO A 141 -6.82 -0.66 -5.65
CA PRO A 141 -7.69 -0.05 -4.66
C PRO A 141 -7.39 1.44 -4.43
N LEU A 142 -6.13 1.84 -4.41
CA LEU A 142 -5.77 3.26 -4.28
C LEU A 142 -6.27 4.07 -5.48
N ALA A 143 -6.13 3.54 -6.68
CA ALA A 143 -6.61 4.18 -7.91
C ALA A 143 -8.13 4.29 -7.96
N MET A 144 -8.85 3.28 -7.46
CA MET A 144 -10.31 3.33 -7.39
C MET A 144 -10.84 4.34 -6.38
N MET A 145 -10.10 4.55 -5.30
CA MET A 145 -10.46 5.47 -4.23
C MET A 145 -9.75 6.83 -4.32
N HIS A 146 -9.12 7.15 -5.46
CA HIS A 146 -8.25 8.33 -5.59
C HIS A 146 -9.00 9.65 -5.38
N ASP A 147 -10.29 9.70 -5.73
CA ASP A 147 -11.19 10.86 -5.61
C ASP A 147 -12.14 10.76 -4.40
N PHE A 148 -12.00 9.75 -3.54
CA PHE A 148 -12.74 9.66 -2.28
C PHE A 148 -12.09 10.54 -1.22
N SER A 149 -12.91 11.19 -0.42
CA SER A 149 -12.43 12.04 0.68
C SER A 149 -11.65 11.23 1.69
N ASN A 150 -10.36 11.54 1.83
CA ASN A 150 -9.56 10.97 2.90
C ASN A 150 -9.95 11.64 4.23
N ILE A 151 -10.67 10.90 5.07
CA ILE A 151 -11.11 11.33 6.39
C ILE A 151 -10.40 10.56 7.52
N GLY A 152 -9.24 10.00 7.22
CA GLY A 152 -8.46 9.20 8.14
C GLY A 152 -7.74 9.98 9.24
N PRO A 153 -7.15 9.24 10.22
CA PRO A 153 -6.54 9.82 11.42
C PRO A 153 -5.32 10.68 11.14
N ASN A 154 -4.63 10.48 10.02
CA ASN A 154 -3.52 11.33 9.59
C ASN A 154 -3.94 12.74 9.15
N ARG A 155 -5.23 12.98 8.94
CA ARG A 155 -5.79 14.29 8.57
C ARG A 155 -6.73 14.85 9.64
N PHE A 156 -7.46 14.00 10.33
CA PHE A 156 -8.50 14.37 11.29
C PHE A 156 -8.37 13.53 12.55
N GLU A 157 -8.02 14.15 13.66
CA GLU A 157 -7.86 13.49 14.97
C GLU A 157 -9.19 13.02 15.58
N THR A 158 -10.31 13.58 15.11
CA THR A 158 -11.65 13.28 15.65
C THR A 158 -12.63 12.89 14.54
N ALA A 159 -13.56 12.01 14.86
CA ALA A 159 -14.69 11.67 13.98
C ALA A 159 -15.54 12.89 13.62
N ALA A 160 -15.72 13.84 14.55
CA ALA A 160 -16.47 15.08 14.33
C ALA A 160 -15.83 15.93 13.22
N ALA A 161 -14.50 16.09 13.23
CA ALA A 161 -13.79 16.84 12.19
C ALA A 161 -13.85 16.12 10.85
N ALA A 162 -13.74 14.77 10.84
CA ALA A 162 -13.89 13.94 9.65
C ALA A 162 -15.30 14.07 9.02
N LEU A 163 -16.35 14.04 9.84
CA LEU A 163 -17.74 14.25 9.39
C LEU A 163 -17.98 15.68 8.87
N ALA A 164 -17.37 16.70 9.50
CA ALA A 164 -17.44 18.07 9.01
C ALA A 164 -16.84 18.20 7.60
N GLN A 165 -15.71 17.53 7.31
CA GLN A 165 -15.14 17.48 5.96
C GLN A 165 -16.09 16.84 4.96
N LEU A 166 -16.71 15.70 5.31
CA LEU A 166 -17.71 15.09 4.43
C LEU A 166 -18.91 16.01 4.17
N GLY A 167 -19.27 16.83 5.17
CA GLY A 167 -20.30 17.85 5.00
C GLY A 167 -19.91 18.95 4.01
N GLU A 168 -18.65 19.38 3.98
CA GLU A 168 -18.13 20.28 2.94
C GLU A 168 -18.19 19.62 1.56
N ASP A 169 -17.77 18.36 1.47
CA ASP A 169 -17.81 17.61 0.22
C ASP A 169 -19.23 17.43 -0.30
N ALA A 170 -20.20 17.18 0.60
CA ALA A 170 -21.62 17.07 0.24
C ALA A 170 -22.14 18.39 -0.34
N ARG A 171 -21.75 19.55 0.22
CA ARG A 171 -22.14 20.87 -0.31
C ARG A 171 -21.55 21.16 -1.69
N ALA A 172 -20.38 20.59 -2.01
CA ALA A 172 -19.71 20.73 -3.30
C ALA A 172 -20.20 19.71 -4.34
N THR A 173 -20.89 18.65 -3.92
CA THR A 173 -21.37 17.56 -4.78
C THR A 173 -22.78 17.86 -5.31
N PRO A 174 -23.10 17.63 -6.59
CA PRO A 174 -24.46 17.75 -7.09
C PRO A 174 -25.45 16.86 -6.33
N VAL A 175 -26.65 17.38 -6.06
CA VAL A 175 -27.69 16.67 -5.29
C VAL A 175 -27.99 15.30 -5.92
N GLY A 176 -28.03 14.26 -5.10
CA GLY A 176 -28.27 12.87 -5.50
C GLY A 176 -27.02 12.11 -5.95
N GLU A 177 -25.89 12.78 -6.13
CA GLU A 177 -24.62 12.09 -6.36
C GLU A 177 -23.99 11.59 -5.05
N TRP A 178 -23.12 10.59 -5.15
CA TRP A 178 -22.49 9.95 -4.00
C TRP A 178 -21.43 10.82 -3.33
N VAL A 179 -21.47 10.91 -2.00
CA VAL A 179 -20.40 11.41 -1.15
C VAL A 179 -19.70 10.19 -0.54
N VAL A 180 -18.42 10.04 -0.83
CA VAL A 180 -17.68 8.85 -0.42
C VAL A 180 -16.43 9.23 0.37
N GLY A 181 -16.34 8.72 1.60
CA GLY A 181 -15.19 8.84 2.47
C GLY A 181 -14.38 7.54 2.52
N ARG A 182 -13.11 7.66 2.89
CA ARG A 182 -12.21 6.52 3.10
C ARG A 182 -11.31 6.74 4.31
N GLN A 183 -10.79 5.63 4.85
CA GLN A 183 -9.81 5.61 5.93
C GLN A 183 -10.31 6.05 7.31
N PHE A 184 -11.59 6.03 7.57
CA PHE A 184 -12.07 6.21 8.94
C PHE A 184 -11.56 5.09 9.84
N ASP A 185 -10.90 5.45 10.95
CA ASP A 185 -10.34 4.48 11.90
C ASP A 185 -10.71 4.84 13.35
N PRO A 186 -11.70 4.16 13.95
CA PRO A 186 -12.15 4.46 15.30
C PRO A 186 -11.11 4.12 16.39
N SER A 187 -10.11 3.28 16.07
CA SER A 187 -9.03 2.97 17.02
C SER A 187 -7.99 4.08 17.12
N LEU A 188 -7.94 4.97 16.12
CA LEU A 188 -6.97 6.07 16.03
C LEU A 188 -7.62 7.46 16.05
N GLN A 189 -8.94 7.55 15.86
CA GLN A 189 -9.70 8.81 15.88
C GLN A 189 -10.62 8.89 17.10
N GLN A 190 -10.58 10.00 17.80
CA GLN A 190 -11.49 10.20 18.93
C GLN A 190 -12.93 10.31 18.45
N GLY A 191 -13.82 9.51 19.04
CA GLY A 191 -15.23 9.50 18.68
C GLY A 191 -15.91 8.17 18.92
N PRO A 192 -16.99 7.87 18.18
CA PRO A 192 -17.71 6.62 18.30
C PRO A 192 -16.96 5.46 17.64
N ASP A 193 -17.21 4.25 18.11
CA ASP A 193 -16.63 3.01 17.54
C ASP A 193 -17.08 2.75 16.08
N TYR A 194 -18.25 3.27 15.70
CA TYR A 194 -18.81 3.13 14.36
C TYR A 194 -19.48 4.43 13.91
N LEU A 195 -19.43 4.73 12.62
CA LEU A 195 -20.26 5.76 12.02
C LEU A 195 -21.64 5.16 11.72
N THR A 196 -22.64 5.49 12.53
CA THR A 196 -24.01 5.06 12.29
C THR A 196 -24.68 5.90 11.19
N LYS A 197 -25.82 5.40 10.66
CA LYS A 197 -26.61 6.15 9.68
C LYS A 197 -27.00 7.55 10.18
N ASP A 198 -27.35 7.69 11.48
CA ASP A 198 -27.76 8.99 12.04
C ASP A 198 -26.62 10.00 12.04
N LEU A 199 -25.38 9.54 12.31
CA LEU A 199 -24.18 10.38 12.18
C LEU A 199 -23.93 10.79 10.73
N LEU A 200 -24.12 9.87 9.78
CA LEU A 200 -23.92 10.17 8.37
C LEU A 200 -25.12 10.91 7.74
N ASP A 201 -26.32 10.83 8.31
CA ASP A 201 -27.46 11.69 7.96
C ASP A 201 -27.20 13.15 8.36
N SER A 202 -26.42 13.39 9.42
CA SER A 202 -25.96 14.74 9.77
C SER A 202 -25.03 15.35 8.73
N VAL A 203 -24.33 14.52 7.95
CA VAL A 203 -23.53 14.97 6.80
C VAL A 203 -24.43 15.39 5.65
N SER A 204 -25.37 14.53 5.26
CA SER A 204 -26.38 14.85 4.23
C SER A 204 -27.55 13.88 4.25
N THR A 205 -28.75 14.42 4.08
CA THR A 205 -29.98 13.67 3.75
C THR A 205 -30.38 13.82 2.28
N ALA A 206 -29.59 14.53 1.47
CA ALA A 206 -29.81 14.74 0.04
C ALA A 206 -28.88 13.90 -0.86
N HIS A 207 -27.87 13.29 -0.26
CA HIS A 207 -26.86 12.47 -0.94
C HIS A 207 -26.78 11.09 -0.32
N PRO A 208 -26.60 10.01 -1.11
CA PRO A 208 -26.12 8.77 -0.56
C PRO A 208 -24.68 8.96 -0.09
N VAL A 209 -24.43 8.67 1.20
CA VAL A 209 -23.11 8.77 1.85
C VAL A 209 -22.60 7.39 2.15
N PHE A 210 -21.35 7.10 1.78
CA PHE A 210 -20.66 5.85 2.12
C PHE A 210 -19.24 6.13 2.61
N VAL A 211 -18.82 5.48 3.69
CA VAL A 211 -17.47 5.61 4.24
C VAL A 211 -16.83 4.24 4.36
N TYR A 212 -15.62 4.09 3.81
CA TYR A 212 -14.79 2.91 4.01
C TYR A 212 -13.96 3.07 5.30
N ASN A 213 -14.02 2.05 6.16
CA ASN A 213 -13.08 1.92 7.26
C ASN A 213 -11.66 1.69 6.73
N THR A 214 -10.64 2.09 7.48
CA THR A 214 -9.21 1.86 7.13
C THR A 214 -8.92 0.40 6.84
N SER A 215 -9.53 -0.52 7.59
CA SER A 215 -9.35 -1.96 7.40
C SER A 215 -9.98 -2.50 6.11
N LEU A 216 -10.86 -1.74 5.45
CA LEU A 216 -11.70 -2.17 4.33
C LEU A 216 -12.63 -3.37 4.64
N HIS A 217 -12.69 -3.83 5.91
CA HIS A 217 -13.61 -4.88 6.35
C HIS A 217 -14.98 -4.34 6.75
N LEU A 218 -15.07 -3.03 6.97
CA LEU A 218 -16.27 -2.33 7.40
C LEU A 218 -16.59 -1.20 6.42
N GLY A 219 -17.87 -1.01 6.18
CA GLY A 219 -18.40 0.17 5.51
C GLY A 219 -19.51 0.79 6.33
N TYR A 220 -19.70 2.08 6.19
CA TYR A 220 -20.71 2.85 6.89
C TYR A 220 -21.54 3.62 5.87
N CYS A 221 -22.86 3.66 6.04
CA CYS A 221 -23.73 4.38 5.11
C CYS A 221 -24.88 5.08 5.82
N ASN A 222 -25.37 6.15 5.18
CA ASN A 222 -26.50 6.91 5.68
C ASN A 222 -27.85 6.28 5.28
N SER A 223 -28.96 6.89 5.75
CA SER A 223 -30.32 6.43 5.46
C SER A 223 -30.63 6.46 3.96
N VAL A 224 -30.17 7.47 3.22
CA VAL A 224 -30.36 7.58 1.76
C VAL A 224 -29.71 6.42 1.02
N ALA A 225 -28.51 6.02 1.42
CA ALA A 225 -27.79 4.89 0.81
C ALA A 225 -28.45 3.55 1.14
N LEU A 226 -28.98 3.36 2.36
CA LEU A 226 -29.75 2.17 2.75
C LEU A 226 -31.04 2.06 1.94
N GLU A 227 -31.79 3.15 1.80
CA GLU A 227 -33.03 3.21 1.00
C GLU A 227 -32.76 2.89 -0.47
N LEU A 228 -31.72 3.49 -1.05
CA LEU A 228 -31.30 3.23 -2.44
C LEU A 228 -30.93 1.75 -2.66
N ALA A 229 -30.38 1.11 -1.65
CA ALA A 229 -30.00 -0.31 -1.68
C ALA A 229 -31.18 -1.25 -1.35
N GLY A 230 -32.32 -0.72 -0.93
CA GLY A 230 -33.49 -1.51 -0.51
C GLY A 230 -33.24 -2.31 0.77
N ILE A 231 -32.41 -1.78 1.67
CA ILE A 231 -32.04 -2.44 2.94
C ILE A 231 -32.95 -1.94 4.05
N ASP A 232 -33.73 -2.85 4.65
CA ASP A 232 -34.67 -2.60 5.73
C ASP A 232 -34.55 -3.64 6.87
N ALA A 233 -35.47 -3.59 7.85
CA ALA A 233 -35.49 -4.50 8.97
C ALA A 233 -35.72 -5.99 8.56
N SER A 234 -36.31 -6.23 7.39
CA SER A 234 -36.58 -7.58 6.87
C SER A 234 -35.43 -8.14 6.01
N THR A 235 -34.47 -7.32 5.64
CA THR A 235 -33.34 -7.73 4.80
C THR A 235 -32.44 -8.70 5.57
N PRO A 236 -32.23 -9.96 5.11
CA PRO A 236 -31.39 -10.91 5.81
C PRO A 236 -29.91 -10.55 5.67
N ASP A 237 -29.11 -10.98 6.63
CA ASP A 237 -27.67 -10.88 6.53
C ASP A 237 -27.15 -11.78 5.40
N PRO A 238 -26.26 -11.27 4.54
CA PRO A 238 -25.62 -12.11 3.53
C PRO A 238 -24.71 -13.17 4.17
N GLN A 239 -24.52 -14.28 3.51
CA GLN A 239 -23.63 -15.34 4.00
C GLN A 239 -22.23 -14.79 4.29
N GLY A 240 -21.74 -15.02 5.50
CA GLY A 240 -20.41 -14.58 5.96
C GLY A 240 -20.28 -13.06 6.16
N ALA A 241 -21.40 -12.35 6.30
CA ALA A 241 -21.45 -10.90 6.50
C ALA A 241 -22.59 -10.51 7.43
N GLU A 242 -22.57 -9.25 7.91
CA GLU A 242 -23.56 -8.75 8.88
C GLU A 242 -24.01 -7.33 8.47
N ILE A 243 -25.32 -7.09 8.54
CA ILE A 243 -25.92 -5.76 8.51
C ILE A 243 -26.13 -5.34 9.96
N GLY A 244 -25.37 -4.33 10.42
CA GLY A 244 -25.51 -3.79 11.77
C GLY A 244 -26.92 -3.26 12.03
N ARG A 245 -27.47 -3.53 13.24
CA ARG A 245 -28.84 -3.17 13.60
C ARG A 245 -28.88 -2.42 14.93
N ASP A 246 -29.92 -1.60 15.10
CA ASP A 246 -30.25 -0.98 16.36
C ASP A 246 -31.00 -1.96 17.29
N ALA A 247 -31.33 -1.52 18.51
CA ALA A 247 -32.05 -2.32 19.50
C ALA A 247 -33.48 -2.73 19.05
N GLN A 248 -34.04 -2.06 18.02
CA GLN A 248 -35.34 -2.35 17.43
C GLN A 248 -35.25 -3.27 16.21
N GLY A 249 -34.03 -3.67 15.80
CA GLY A 249 -33.76 -4.51 14.64
C GLY A 249 -33.68 -3.78 13.32
N ASN A 250 -33.69 -2.44 13.29
CA ASN A 250 -33.54 -1.67 12.07
C ASN A 250 -32.07 -1.54 11.69
N PRO A 251 -31.71 -1.52 10.39
CA PRO A 251 -30.35 -1.26 9.94
C PRO A 251 -29.82 0.06 10.49
N ASN A 252 -28.62 0.03 11.10
CA ASN A 252 -27.98 1.20 11.70
C ASN A 252 -26.93 1.87 10.82
N GLY A 253 -26.75 1.37 9.58
CA GLY A 253 -25.79 1.89 8.62
C GLY A 253 -24.41 1.25 8.64
N VAL A 254 -24.11 0.36 9.60
CA VAL A 254 -22.86 -0.37 9.66
C VAL A 254 -22.94 -1.65 8.85
N LEU A 255 -21.99 -1.86 7.95
CA LEU A 255 -21.94 -3.03 7.07
C LEU A 255 -20.62 -3.76 7.29
N LYS A 256 -20.67 -5.03 7.71
CA LYS A 256 -19.51 -5.83 8.02
C LYS A 256 -19.26 -6.88 6.95
N ALA A 257 -18.03 -6.95 6.48
CA ALA A 257 -17.55 -7.81 5.40
C ALA A 257 -18.06 -7.44 3.99
N GLY A 258 -17.39 -7.99 2.96
CA GLY A 258 -17.62 -7.68 1.55
C GLY A 258 -19.05 -7.87 1.07
N PRO A 259 -19.71 -8.99 1.37
CA PRO A 259 -21.09 -9.22 0.91
C PRO A 259 -22.09 -8.18 1.43
N ALA A 260 -21.98 -7.73 2.69
CA ALA A 260 -22.85 -6.68 3.22
C ALA A 260 -22.55 -5.32 2.57
N MET A 261 -21.29 -4.93 2.46
CA MET A 261 -20.90 -3.70 1.77
C MET A 261 -21.38 -3.68 0.31
N ALA A 262 -21.31 -4.82 -0.38
CA ALA A 262 -21.71 -4.92 -1.78
C ALA A 262 -23.18 -4.59 -2.03
N LEU A 263 -24.06 -4.78 -1.04
CA LEU A 263 -25.48 -4.41 -1.15
C LEU A 263 -25.65 -2.92 -1.46
N VAL A 264 -24.80 -2.08 -0.85
CA VAL A 264 -24.82 -0.62 -1.04
C VAL A 264 -23.88 -0.20 -2.19
N VAL A 265 -22.64 -0.72 -2.21
CA VAL A 265 -21.60 -0.34 -3.17
C VAL A 265 -22.00 -0.59 -4.62
N ARG A 266 -22.84 -1.60 -4.88
CA ARG A 266 -23.38 -1.86 -6.23
C ARG A 266 -24.21 -0.70 -6.83
N HIS A 267 -24.67 0.22 -5.99
CA HIS A 267 -25.40 1.42 -6.40
C HIS A 267 -24.49 2.63 -6.55
N ASN A 268 -23.22 2.55 -6.09
CA ASN A 268 -22.27 3.64 -6.14
C ASN A 268 -21.83 3.93 -7.58
N THR A 269 -22.35 5.02 -8.14
CA THR A 269 -22.05 5.45 -9.51
C THR A 269 -20.62 5.95 -9.68
N LYS A 270 -19.99 6.51 -8.64
CA LYS A 270 -18.57 6.92 -8.70
C LYS A 270 -17.66 5.72 -8.95
N LEU A 271 -17.87 4.60 -8.24
CA LEU A 271 -17.12 3.37 -8.47
C LEU A 271 -17.39 2.76 -9.85
N LYS A 272 -18.65 2.71 -10.29
CA LYS A 272 -19.01 2.11 -11.58
C LYS A 272 -18.56 2.94 -12.78
N ASN A 273 -18.65 4.25 -12.68
CA ASN A 273 -18.34 5.18 -13.75
C ASN A 273 -16.92 5.73 -13.68
N GLY A 274 -16.13 5.33 -12.70
CA GLY A 274 -14.73 5.74 -12.52
C GLY A 274 -13.88 5.49 -13.77
N ASN A 275 -12.75 6.14 -13.82
CA ASN A 275 -11.67 5.86 -14.77
C ASN A 275 -10.45 5.38 -14.01
N ILE A 276 -10.26 4.08 -13.96
CA ILE A 276 -9.17 3.47 -13.20
C ILE A 276 -7.79 3.92 -13.69
N THR A 277 -7.63 4.20 -14.98
CA THR A 277 -6.36 4.68 -15.52
C THR A 277 -6.04 6.07 -15.01
N GLU A 278 -7.03 6.98 -14.95
CA GLU A 278 -6.85 8.31 -14.35
C GLU A 278 -6.53 8.19 -12.85
N GLY A 279 -7.19 7.27 -12.14
CA GLY A 279 -6.86 6.96 -10.76
C GLY A 279 -5.41 6.50 -10.58
N CYS A 280 -4.94 5.57 -11.40
CA CYS A 280 -3.54 5.14 -11.39
C CYS A 280 -2.57 6.31 -11.62
N LEU A 281 -2.85 7.14 -12.63
CA LEU A 281 -2.01 8.31 -12.93
C LEU A 281 -2.04 9.34 -11.79
N SER A 282 -3.17 9.51 -11.12
CA SER A 282 -3.29 10.34 -9.91
C SER A 282 -2.40 9.82 -8.78
N VAL A 283 -2.43 8.51 -8.51
CA VAL A 283 -1.55 7.87 -7.49
C VAL A 283 -0.07 8.08 -7.86
N LEU A 284 0.32 7.92 -9.13
CA LEU A 284 1.69 8.20 -9.56
C LEU A 284 2.07 9.67 -9.33
N GLY A 285 1.15 10.60 -9.57
CA GLY A 285 1.37 12.03 -9.31
C GLY A 285 1.57 12.33 -7.81
N GLN A 286 0.76 11.71 -6.95
CA GLN A 286 0.92 11.81 -5.49
C GLN A 286 2.27 11.24 -5.03
N ALA A 287 2.69 10.10 -5.57
CA ALA A 287 3.99 9.51 -5.29
C ALA A 287 5.15 10.46 -5.69
N ASN A 288 5.05 11.08 -6.85
CA ASN A 288 6.06 12.06 -7.29
C ASN A 288 6.15 13.28 -6.38
N ALA A 289 5.04 13.75 -5.81
CA ALA A 289 5.02 14.90 -4.89
C ALA A 289 5.90 14.67 -3.65
N VAL A 290 6.14 13.41 -3.27
CA VAL A 290 7.02 13.02 -2.16
C VAL A 290 8.35 12.39 -2.63
N GLY A 291 8.69 12.53 -3.91
CA GLY A 291 9.97 12.08 -4.47
C GLY A 291 10.04 10.61 -4.88
N ILE A 292 8.92 9.88 -4.85
CA ILE A 292 8.86 8.48 -5.30
C ILE A 292 8.81 8.46 -6.84
N THR A 293 9.70 7.69 -7.46
CA THR A 293 9.84 7.56 -8.91
C THR A 293 9.64 6.14 -9.43
N LEU A 294 9.51 5.18 -8.51
CA LEU A 294 9.17 3.79 -8.80
C LEU A 294 8.23 3.26 -7.72
N LEU A 295 7.14 2.62 -8.15
CA LEU A 295 6.16 1.97 -7.27
C LEU A 295 6.11 0.48 -7.58
N ALA A 296 5.89 -0.36 -6.54
CA ALA A 296 5.76 -1.79 -6.69
C ALA A 296 4.44 -2.31 -6.09
N ASP A 297 3.53 -2.75 -6.95
CA ASP A 297 2.31 -3.45 -6.53
C ASP A 297 2.62 -4.88 -6.08
N GLN A 298 2.17 -5.23 -4.88
CA GLN A 298 2.42 -6.53 -4.26
C GLN A 298 1.12 -7.33 -4.12
N GLY A 299 0.42 -7.55 -5.24
CA GLY A 299 -0.81 -8.33 -5.19
C GLY A 299 -1.66 -8.29 -6.43
N THR A 300 -1.05 -8.09 -7.60
CA THR A 300 -1.76 -8.08 -8.88
C THR A 300 -2.60 -9.34 -9.06
N GLY A 301 -3.84 -9.15 -9.39
CA GLY A 301 -4.85 -10.21 -9.56
C GLY A 301 -5.71 -10.44 -8.32
N MET A 302 -5.41 -9.83 -7.17
CA MET A 302 -6.19 -10.02 -5.95
C MET A 302 -7.59 -9.42 -6.04
N PHE A 303 -7.80 -8.39 -6.86
CA PHE A 303 -9.09 -7.69 -6.98
C PHE A 303 -9.96 -8.19 -8.12
N GLN A 304 -9.40 -8.26 -9.34
CA GLN A 304 -10.16 -8.69 -10.53
C GLN A 304 -9.38 -9.69 -11.40
N GLY A 305 -8.42 -10.36 -10.85
CA GLY A 305 -7.66 -11.38 -11.56
C GLY A 305 -6.89 -10.79 -12.74
N VAL A 306 -6.92 -11.50 -13.86
CA VAL A 306 -6.17 -11.14 -15.07
C VAL A 306 -6.56 -9.77 -15.66
N LYS A 307 -7.77 -9.26 -15.36
CA LYS A 307 -8.22 -7.96 -15.85
C LYS A 307 -7.40 -6.77 -15.33
N GLU A 308 -6.67 -6.95 -14.22
CA GLU A 308 -5.78 -5.91 -13.70
C GLU A 308 -4.60 -5.64 -14.64
N LEU A 309 -4.20 -6.62 -15.47
CA LEU A 309 -3.17 -6.41 -16.47
C LEU A 309 -3.60 -5.41 -17.56
N ASP A 310 -4.90 -5.37 -17.89
CA ASP A 310 -5.45 -4.38 -18.83
C ASP A 310 -5.34 -2.95 -18.27
N VAL A 311 -5.49 -2.80 -16.95
CA VAL A 311 -5.31 -1.51 -16.27
C VAL A 311 -3.87 -1.02 -16.41
N TYR A 312 -2.90 -1.88 -16.13
CA TYR A 312 -1.47 -1.53 -16.22
C TYR A 312 -1.04 -1.24 -17.66
N GLN A 313 -1.58 -2.00 -18.62
CA GLN A 313 -1.36 -1.76 -20.03
C GLN A 313 -1.94 -0.39 -20.44
N SER A 314 -3.17 -0.08 -20.04
CA SER A 314 -3.80 1.21 -20.33
C SER A 314 -3.03 2.39 -19.70
N MET A 315 -2.58 2.25 -18.44
CA MET A 315 -1.74 3.24 -17.79
C MET A 315 -0.45 3.50 -18.59
N ARG A 316 0.22 2.42 -19.04
CA ARG A 316 1.42 2.50 -19.88
C ARG A 316 1.13 3.20 -21.21
N ASP A 317 0.09 2.75 -21.92
CA ASP A 317 -0.27 3.22 -23.26
C ASP A 317 -0.81 4.65 -23.27
N SER A 318 -1.25 5.17 -22.12
CA SER A 318 -1.63 6.58 -21.98
C SER A 318 -0.49 7.55 -22.30
N GLY A 319 0.78 7.09 -22.25
CA GLY A 319 1.97 7.94 -22.40
C GLY A 319 2.16 8.98 -21.29
N ARG A 320 1.38 8.91 -20.20
CA ARG A 320 1.32 9.93 -19.13
C ARG A 320 1.97 9.50 -17.82
N MET A 321 2.52 8.29 -17.75
CA MET A 321 3.21 7.83 -16.53
C MET A 321 4.37 8.77 -16.16
N THR A 322 4.43 9.13 -14.89
CA THR A 322 5.47 9.99 -14.31
C THR A 322 6.42 9.23 -13.37
N ALA A 323 6.06 8.00 -13.01
CA ALA A 323 6.90 7.07 -12.28
C ALA A 323 6.89 5.70 -12.96
N ARG A 324 7.92 4.90 -12.72
CA ARG A 324 7.98 3.51 -13.18
C ARG A 324 7.12 2.63 -12.29
N PHE A 325 6.58 1.58 -12.85
CA PHE A 325 5.71 0.65 -12.14
C PHE A 325 6.22 -0.79 -12.24
N ARG A 326 6.26 -1.47 -11.11
CA ARG A 326 6.60 -2.88 -10.97
C ARG A 326 5.45 -3.60 -10.32
N TYR A 327 5.29 -4.90 -10.61
CA TYR A 327 4.21 -5.65 -9.98
C TYR A 327 4.56 -7.12 -9.77
N SER A 328 3.98 -7.69 -8.70
CA SER A 328 4.07 -9.10 -8.34
C SER A 328 2.69 -9.72 -8.45
N VAL A 329 2.60 -10.84 -9.17
CA VAL A 329 1.32 -11.55 -9.37
C VAL A 329 0.96 -12.39 -8.16
N SER A 330 -0.32 -12.45 -7.81
CA SER A 330 -0.79 -13.13 -6.61
C SER A 330 -0.87 -14.65 -6.79
N GLN A 331 -0.43 -15.41 -5.78
CA GLN A 331 -0.58 -16.87 -5.68
C GLN A 331 -2.06 -17.30 -5.75
N ALA A 332 -2.99 -16.49 -5.26
CA ALA A 332 -4.41 -16.80 -5.31
C ALA A 332 -4.96 -17.02 -6.74
N MET A 333 -4.24 -16.50 -7.75
CA MET A 333 -4.59 -16.66 -9.16
C MET A 333 -3.61 -17.58 -9.92
N ALA A 334 -2.85 -18.42 -9.21
CA ALA A 334 -1.74 -19.21 -9.75
C ALA A 334 -2.09 -19.97 -11.03
N ALA A 335 -3.20 -20.71 -11.02
CA ALA A 335 -3.62 -21.50 -12.20
C ALA A 335 -3.85 -20.62 -13.44
N ARG A 336 -4.41 -19.41 -13.26
CA ARG A 336 -4.64 -18.44 -14.35
C ARG A 336 -3.35 -17.86 -14.88
N TRP A 337 -2.39 -17.58 -14.00
CA TRP A 337 -1.09 -17.09 -14.42
C TRP A 337 -0.27 -18.14 -15.15
N ASP A 338 -0.33 -19.39 -14.69
CA ASP A 338 0.33 -20.53 -15.35
C ASP A 338 -0.30 -20.80 -16.73
N GLU A 339 -1.65 -20.77 -16.83
CA GLU A 339 -2.38 -20.90 -18.09
C GLU A 339 -2.01 -19.77 -19.08
N ALA A 340 -1.88 -18.55 -18.60
CA ALA A 340 -1.47 -17.40 -19.41
C ALA A 340 0.03 -17.40 -19.76
N GLY A 341 0.82 -18.34 -19.25
CA GLY A 341 2.24 -18.48 -19.55
C GLY A 341 3.10 -17.31 -19.09
N LEU A 342 2.71 -16.62 -18.01
CA LEU A 342 3.42 -15.43 -17.53
C LEU A 342 4.84 -15.77 -17.05
N ARG A 343 5.79 -14.89 -17.33
CA ARG A 343 7.20 -15.05 -16.92
C ARG A 343 7.71 -13.86 -16.13
N TRP A 344 8.67 -14.12 -15.27
CA TRP A 344 9.41 -13.08 -14.55
C TRP A 344 10.15 -12.16 -15.52
N GLY A 345 10.19 -10.85 -15.23
CA GLY A 345 10.95 -9.86 -15.97
C GLY A 345 10.27 -9.31 -17.23
N GLU A 346 9.13 -9.85 -17.64
CA GLU A 346 8.38 -9.36 -18.80
C GLU A 346 7.83 -7.95 -18.57
N GLY A 347 7.77 -7.19 -19.67
CA GLY A 347 7.38 -5.80 -19.71
C GLY A 347 8.52 -4.91 -20.23
N ASP A 348 8.41 -3.62 -19.98
CA ASP A 348 9.39 -2.64 -20.45
C ASP A 348 9.99 -1.81 -19.28
N GLU A 349 10.58 -0.67 -19.59
CA GLU A 349 11.15 0.21 -18.58
C GLU A 349 10.09 0.91 -17.71
N TRP A 350 8.85 1.06 -18.20
CA TRP A 350 7.76 1.72 -17.50
C TRP A 350 6.94 0.77 -16.66
N VAL A 351 6.50 -0.34 -17.23
CA VAL A 351 5.69 -1.37 -16.55
C VAL A 351 6.37 -2.71 -16.69
N ARG A 352 6.72 -3.38 -15.58
CA ARG A 352 7.40 -4.67 -15.61
C ARG A 352 6.95 -5.57 -14.48
N ARG A 353 6.77 -6.84 -14.79
CA ARG A 353 6.48 -7.91 -13.83
C ARG A 353 7.77 -8.33 -13.13
N THR A 354 7.79 -8.28 -11.81
CA THR A 354 9.01 -8.48 -11.04
C THR A 354 8.91 -9.51 -9.93
N GLY A 355 7.73 -10.05 -9.61
CA GLY A 355 7.61 -10.96 -8.51
C GLY A 355 6.36 -11.84 -8.51
N TRP A 356 6.36 -12.77 -7.57
CA TRP A 356 5.25 -13.64 -7.22
C TRP A 356 4.92 -13.45 -5.74
N LYS A 357 3.71 -13.01 -5.44
CA LYS A 357 3.24 -12.72 -4.08
C LYS A 357 2.45 -13.89 -3.51
N ILE A 358 2.85 -14.32 -2.32
CA ILE A 358 2.13 -15.29 -1.48
C ILE A 358 1.69 -14.58 -0.21
N VAL A 359 0.46 -14.77 0.23
CA VAL A 359 -0.06 -14.25 1.51
C VAL A 359 -0.16 -15.42 2.48
N SER A 360 0.65 -15.40 3.55
CA SER A 360 0.74 -16.53 4.49
C SER A 360 -0.10 -16.37 5.75
N ASP A 361 -0.36 -15.12 6.16
CA ASP A 361 -1.18 -14.80 7.34
C ASP A 361 -1.92 -13.46 7.18
N GLY A 362 -2.58 -13.02 8.22
CA GLY A 362 -3.33 -11.76 8.26
C GLY A 362 -2.54 -10.57 8.82
N SER A 363 -3.22 -9.68 9.55
CA SER A 363 -2.64 -8.46 10.14
C SER A 363 -2.54 -8.56 11.66
N ASN A 364 -1.50 -7.96 12.24
CA ASN A 364 -1.30 -7.95 13.68
C ASN A 364 -2.34 -7.07 14.40
N GLN A 365 -2.65 -5.88 13.87
CA GLN A 365 -3.69 -5.01 14.42
C GLN A 365 -5.10 -5.61 14.33
N GLY A 366 -5.35 -6.48 13.36
CA GLY A 366 -6.59 -7.25 13.22
C GLY A 366 -6.58 -8.58 13.99
N ARG A 367 -5.51 -8.90 14.73
CA ARG A 367 -5.30 -10.17 15.48
C ARG A 367 -5.45 -11.41 14.60
N THR A 368 -5.08 -11.31 13.33
CA THR A 368 -5.09 -12.40 12.35
C THR A 368 -3.70 -12.78 11.85
N GLY A 369 -2.65 -12.02 12.21
CA GLY A 369 -1.27 -12.40 11.99
C GLY A 369 -0.92 -13.66 12.80
N LEU A 370 -0.28 -14.64 12.19
CA LEU A 370 -0.01 -15.93 12.83
C LEU A 370 1.16 -15.82 13.83
N GLN A 371 0.89 -16.05 15.11
CA GLN A 371 1.80 -15.83 16.24
C GLN A 371 2.27 -17.13 16.87
N ARG A 372 3.52 -17.13 17.40
CA ARG A 372 4.03 -18.19 18.27
C ARG A 372 3.24 -18.24 19.60
N GLU A 373 2.87 -17.08 20.12
CA GLU A 373 2.14 -16.89 21.35
C GLU A 373 0.78 -16.24 21.08
N ALA A 374 -0.20 -16.49 21.95
CA ALA A 374 -1.52 -15.89 21.83
C ALA A 374 -1.49 -14.37 21.96
N PHE A 375 -2.37 -13.67 21.25
CA PHE A 375 -2.61 -12.25 21.47
C PHE A 375 -3.12 -11.99 22.88
N ILE A 376 -2.80 -10.81 23.45
CA ILE A 376 -3.27 -10.44 24.79
C ILE A 376 -4.80 -10.60 24.91
N GLY A 377 -5.24 -11.34 25.91
CA GLY A 377 -6.66 -11.55 26.20
C GLY A 377 -7.43 -12.37 25.15
N ALA A 378 -6.75 -12.97 24.18
CA ALA A 378 -7.38 -13.85 23.20
C ALA A 378 -7.42 -15.31 23.73
N GLU A 379 -8.55 -15.98 23.51
CA GLU A 379 -8.79 -17.37 23.86
C GLU A 379 -9.40 -18.13 22.66
N GLY A 380 -9.31 -19.47 22.70
CA GLY A 380 -9.87 -20.34 21.67
C GLY A 380 -8.99 -20.53 20.44
N ASP A 381 -9.55 -21.09 19.38
CA ASP A 381 -8.81 -21.57 18.21
C ASP A 381 -8.04 -20.48 17.44
N ASN A 382 -8.51 -19.24 17.51
CA ASN A 382 -7.90 -18.11 16.83
C ASN A 382 -7.02 -17.24 17.74
N ALA A 383 -6.71 -17.68 18.96
CA ALA A 383 -5.90 -16.91 19.91
C ALA A 383 -4.49 -16.57 19.35
N HIS A 384 -3.96 -17.41 18.48
CA HIS A 384 -2.67 -17.25 17.82
C HIS A 384 -2.76 -16.62 16.40
N GLY A 385 -3.91 -16.05 16.02
CA GLY A 385 -4.15 -15.65 14.64
C GLY A 385 -4.43 -16.83 13.72
N MET A 386 -4.23 -16.66 12.42
CA MET A 386 -4.57 -17.70 11.46
C MET A 386 -3.62 -17.77 10.28
N ALA A 387 -3.35 -18.99 9.81
CA ALA A 387 -2.66 -19.21 8.55
C ALA A 387 -3.66 -19.08 7.38
N TYR A 388 -3.29 -18.32 6.35
CA TYR A 388 -4.08 -18.22 5.10
C TYR A 388 -3.65 -19.26 4.06
N ILE A 389 -2.53 -19.90 4.28
CA ILE A 389 -2.01 -21.01 3.48
C ILE A 389 -1.41 -22.06 4.44
N GLU A 390 -1.70 -23.32 4.17
CA GLU A 390 -1.13 -24.39 4.97
C GLU A 390 0.38 -24.51 4.75
N LYS A 391 1.12 -25.03 5.77
CA LYS A 391 2.59 -25.07 5.73
C LYS A 391 3.12 -25.80 4.52
N ASP A 392 2.60 -27.00 4.22
CA ASP A 392 3.06 -27.82 3.09
C ASP A 392 2.72 -27.18 1.74
N GLU A 393 1.60 -26.49 1.65
CA GLU A 393 1.20 -25.72 0.47
C GLU A 393 2.11 -24.50 0.26
N LEU A 394 2.49 -23.80 1.34
CA LEU A 394 3.47 -22.71 1.28
C LEU A 394 4.84 -23.22 0.79
N ASP A 395 5.33 -24.32 1.34
CA ASP A 395 6.58 -24.95 0.95
C ASP A 395 6.57 -25.29 -0.56
N GLN A 396 5.49 -25.91 -1.03
CA GLN A 396 5.31 -26.27 -2.43
C GLN A 396 5.20 -25.05 -3.35
N ALA A 397 4.46 -24.01 -2.92
CA ALA A 397 4.31 -22.78 -3.70
C ALA A 397 5.65 -22.08 -3.88
N VAL A 398 6.41 -21.86 -2.78
CA VAL A 398 7.75 -21.24 -2.82
C VAL A 398 8.68 -22.02 -3.75
N GLU A 399 8.78 -23.35 -3.57
CA GLU A 399 9.63 -24.20 -4.40
C GLU A 399 9.25 -24.11 -5.88
N THR A 400 7.96 -24.24 -6.20
CA THR A 400 7.46 -24.21 -7.58
C THR A 400 7.82 -22.92 -8.27
N ARG A 401 7.60 -21.77 -7.59
CA ARG A 401 7.85 -20.46 -8.19
C ARG A 401 9.34 -20.15 -8.34
N LEU A 402 10.17 -20.58 -7.38
CA LEU A 402 11.63 -20.51 -7.53
C LEU A 402 12.15 -21.33 -8.72
N ARG A 403 11.63 -22.57 -8.93
CA ARG A 403 11.98 -23.40 -10.09
C ARG A 403 11.59 -22.75 -11.42
N GLN A 404 10.48 -22.04 -11.46
CA GLN A 404 10.04 -21.26 -12.62
C GLN A 404 10.83 -19.95 -12.81
N GLY A 405 11.73 -19.62 -11.90
CA GLY A 405 12.59 -18.42 -11.99
C GLY A 405 12.01 -17.15 -11.40
N TRP A 406 10.93 -17.23 -10.63
CA TRP A 406 10.32 -16.07 -9.99
C TRP A 406 11.11 -15.55 -8.78
N ALA A 407 11.10 -14.24 -8.58
CA ALA A 407 11.34 -13.64 -7.28
C ALA A 407 10.08 -13.83 -6.44
N VAL A 408 10.19 -14.51 -5.30
CA VAL A 408 9.06 -14.80 -4.43
C VAL A 408 9.01 -13.81 -3.27
N CYS A 409 7.85 -13.21 -3.04
CA CYS A 409 7.57 -12.29 -1.94
C CYS A 409 6.49 -12.92 -1.05
N VAL A 410 6.83 -13.24 0.20
CA VAL A 410 5.88 -13.87 1.16
C VAL A 410 5.44 -12.82 2.17
N HIS A 411 4.14 -12.54 2.22
CA HIS A 411 3.55 -11.75 3.31
C HIS A 411 3.61 -12.55 4.60
N ALA A 412 4.22 -12.03 5.63
CA ALA A 412 4.26 -12.60 6.96
C ALA A 412 4.37 -11.47 8.01
N ASN A 413 3.29 -11.26 8.76
CA ASN A 413 3.19 -10.26 9.82
C ASN A 413 3.55 -10.83 11.19
N GLY A 414 3.08 -12.03 11.49
CA GLY A 414 3.34 -12.70 12.73
C GLY A 414 4.64 -13.48 12.73
N ASP A 415 5.25 -13.64 13.91
CA ASP A 415 6.51 -14.36 14.09
C ASP A 415 6.43 -15.83 13.64
N ALA A 416 5.34 -16.54 13.91
CA ALA A 416 5.16 -17.91 13.43
C ALA A 416 4.94 -17.98 11.90
N ALA A 417 4.35 -16.94 11.27
CA ALA A 417 4.25 -16.86 9.81
C ALA A 417 5.63 -16.66 9.18
N ILE A 418 6.47 -15.83 9.81
CA ILE A 418 7.87 -15.61 9.39
C ILE A 418 8.65 -16.92 9.48
N ASP A 419 8.49 -17.70 10.57
CA ASP A 419 9.12 -19.03 10.69
C ASP A 419 8.76 -19.95 9.52
N ARG A 420 7.47 -20.04 9.20
CA ARG A 420 6.99 -20.87 8.08
C ARG A 420 7.58 -20.42 6.74
N ALA A 421 7.66 -19.11 6.51
CA ALA A 421 8.25 -18.57 5.28
C ALA A 421 9.77 -18.88 5.21
N LEU A 422 10.50 -18.69 6.31
CA LEU A 422 11.93 -19.02 6.40
C LEU A 422 12.19 -20.50 6.16
N ASP A 423 11.35 -21.38 6.72
CA ASP A 423 11.45 -22.83 6.49
C ASP A 423 11.21 -23.20 5.03
N ALA A 424 10.24 -22.61 4.36
CA ALA A 424 9.94 -22.85 2.95
C ALA A 424 11.13 -22.46 2.05
N PHE A 425 11.76 -21.30 2.31
CA PHE A 425 12.94 -20.86 1.59
C PHE A 425 14.17 -21.75 1.90
N ALA A 426 14.36 -22.14 3.18
CA ALA A 426 15.46 -23.04 3.56
C ALA A 426 15.35 -24.40 2.90
N LYS A 427 14.16 -25.02 2.88
CA LYS A 427 13.89 -26.29 2.16
C LYS A 427 14.18 -26.15 0.67
N SER A 428 13.82 -25.03 0.07
CA SER A 428 14.09 -24.76 -1.35
C SER A 428 15.58 -24.61 -1.63
N LYS A 429 16.33 -23.94 -0.73
CA LYS A 429 17.79 -23.78 -0.83
C LYS A 429 18.52 -25.12 -0.78
N VAL A 430 18.11 -26.05 0.09
CA VAL A 430 18.64 -27.43 0.16
C VAL A 430 18.44 -28.17 -1.16
N LYS A 431 17.37 -27.87 -1.92
CA LYS A 431 17.10 -28.43 -3.25
C LYS A 431 17.82 -27.70 -4.39
N GLY A 432 18.80 -26.85 -4.07
CA GLY A 432 19.62 -26.13 -5.05
C GLY A 432 18.96 -24.90 -5.67
N LEU A 433 17.86 -24.41 -5.07
CA LEU A 433 17.22 -23.15 -5.47
C LEU A 433 17.78 -22.02 -4.60
N ASP A 434 18.23 -20.94 -5.23
CA ASP A 434 18.86 -19.82 -4.51
C ASP A 434 17.89 -18.62 -4.38
N PRO A 435 17.29 -18.40 -3.20
CA PRO A 435 16.41 -17.25 -2.95
C PRO A 435 17.13 -15.89 -3.10
N ALA A 436 18.43 -15.84 -2.75
CA ALA A 436 19.23 -14.62 -2.86
C ALA A 436 19.42 -14.19 -4.32
N ALA A 437 19.76 -15.14 -5.21
CA ALA A 437 19.91 -14.88 -6.64
C ALA A 437 18.59 -14.39 -7.28
N ARG A 438 17.45 -14.72 -6.68
CA ARG A 438 16.12 -14.27 -7.12
C ARG A 438 15.62 -13.04 -6.40
N ARG A 439 16.39 -12.51 -5.42
CA ARG A 439 16.01 -11.34 -4.61
C ARG A 439 14.65 -11.54 -3.93
N CYS A 440 14.46 -12.71 -3.33
CA CYS A 440 13.24 -13.03 -2.59
C CYS A 440 13.12 -12.19 -1.33
N ARG A 441 11.88 -11.94 -0.90
CA ARG A 441 11.59 -11.07 0.24
C ARG A 441 10.54 -11.69 1.16
N ILE A 442 10.59 -11.26 2.43
CA ILE A 442 9.48 -11.40 3.36
C ILE A 442 8.91 -9.99 3.58
N GLU A 443 7.61 -9.86 3.32
CA GLU A 443 6.90 -8.59 3.40
C GLU A 443 6.33 -8.38 4.81
N HIS A 444 6.35 -7.15 5.26
CA HIS A 444 5.93 -6.63 6.56
C HIS A 444 6.90 -6.94 7.70
N CYS A 445 7.18 -8.20 8.04
CA CYS A 445 8.09 -8.59 9.12
C CYS A 445 7.81 -7.82 10.42
N SER A 446 6.53 -7.67 10.79
CA SER A 446 6.12 -6.72 11.84
C SER A 446 6.55 -7.14 13.24
N ILE A 447 6.64 -8.44 13.49
CA ILE A 447 7.21 -9.02 14.69
C ILE A 447 8.35 -9.94 14.23
N LEU A 448 9.58 -9.48 14.37
CA LEU A 448 10.78 -10.14 13.85
C LEU A 448 11.82 -10.30 14.96
N HIS A 449 12.21 -11.53 15.24
CA HIS A 449 13.16 -11.88 16.29
C HIS A 449 14.60 -12.01 15.73
N ASP A 450 15.60 -11.88 16.60
CA ASP A 450 17.02 -11.90 16.21
C ASP A 450 17.42 -13.15 15.45
N GLU A 451 16.97 -14.34 15.89
CA GLU A 451 17.26 -15.61 15.21
C GLU A 451 16.60 -15.70 13.80
N GLN A 452 15.49 -15.00 13.60
CA GLN A 452 14.86 -14.89 12.28
C GLN A 452 15.66 -13.95 11.37
N ILE A 453 16.21 -12.87 11.91
CA ILE A 453 17.10 -11.94 11.18
C ILE A 453 18.36 -12.69 10.73
N GLU A 454 19.00 -13.47 11.62
CA GLU A 454 20.16 -14.29 11.29
C GLU A 454 19.83 -15.27 10.16
N LYS A 455 18.70 -15.99 10.27
CA LYS A 455 18.26 -16.94 9.23
C LYS A 455 17.92 -16.25 7.90
N MET A 456 17.33 -15.05 7.91
CA MET A 456 17.12 -14.25 6.70
C MET A 456 18.47 -13.91 6.03
N ALA A 457 19.45 -13.49 6.80
CA ALA A 457 20.79 -13.18 6.29
C ALA A 457 21.47 -14.41 5.68
N GLU A 458 21.41 -15.58 6.33
CA GLU A 458 21.91 -16.85 5.80
C GLU A 458 21.25 -17.26 4.48
N LEU A 459 19.96 -17.01 4.35
CA LEU A 459 19.18 -17.33 3.15
C LEU A 459 19.31 -16.27 2.05
N GLY A 460 19.87 -15.09 2.38
CA GLY A 460 19.97 -13.93 1.48
C GLY A 460 18.60 -13.32 1.14
N LEU A 461 17.68 -13.37 2.09
CA LEU A 461 16.36 -12.76 1.99
C LEU A 461 16.39 -11.30 2.45
N SER A 462 15.56 -10.47 1.85
CA SER A 462 15.38 -9.08 2.29
C SER A 462 14.05 -8.91 3.02
N PRO A 463 14.02 -8.27 4.22
CA PRO A 463 12.77 -7.82 4.81
C PRO A 463 12.24 -6.59 4.05
N SER A 464 10.93 -6.46 3.99
CA SER A 464 10.24 -5.27 3.47
C SER A 464 9.32 -4.74 4.56
N PHE A 465 9.87 -3.91 5.44
CA PHE A 465 9.16 -3.42 6.63
C PHE A 465 8.02 -2.47 6.29
N LEU A 466 6.88 -2.65 6.96
CA LEU A 466 5.82 -1.67 6.99
C LEU A 466 6.07 -0.69 8.16
N ILE A 467 6.82 0.37 7.91
CA ILE A 467 7.19 1.37 8.94
C ILE A 467 5.96 2.01 9.58
N GLY A 468 4.83 2.09 8.87
CA GLY A 468 3.56 2.52 9.42
C GLY A 468 3.10 1.72 10.65
N HIS A 469 3.45 0.43 10.77
CA HIS A 469 3.15 -0.36 11.97
C HIS A 469 3.80 0.24 13.22
N VAL A 470 5.06 0.64 13.15
CA VAL A 470 5.74 1.27 14.28
C VAL A 470 5.13 2.64 14.60
N HIS A 471 4.93 3.47 13.59
CA HIS A 471 4.48 4.85 13.78
C HIS A 471 3.03 4.94 14.29
N TYR A 472 2.12 4.20 13.69
CA TYR A 472 0.68 4.31 14.00
C TYR A 472 0.20 3.32 15.05
N TRP A 473 0.68 2.07 15.00
CA TRP A 473 0.20 1.01 15.87
C TRP A 473 1.21 0.57 16.93
N GLY A 474 2.44 1.12 16.98
CA GLY A 474 3.44 0.70 17.95
C GLY A 474 2.93 0.74 19.39
N LYS A 475 2.23 1.82 19.77
CA LYS A 475 1.61 1.91 21.10
C LYS A 475 0.55 0.84 21.33
N ALA A 476 -0.34 0.60 20.36
CA ALA A 476 -1.37 -0.43 20.47
C ALA A 476 -0.77 -1.85 20.48
N PHE A 477 0.33 -2.05 19.77
CA PHE A 477 1.07 -3.32 19.81
C PHE A 477 1.58 -3.62 21.24
N VAL A 478 2.14 -2.60 21.92
CA VAL A 478 2.61 -2.74 23.30
C VAL A 478 1.46 -2.91 24.29
N ASP A 479 0.45 -2.04 24.24
CA ASP A 479 -0.56 -1.94 25.28
C ASP A 479 -1.65 -3.02 25.16
N ASP A 480 -2.09 -3.34 23.93
CA ASP A 480 -3.32 -4.09 23.70
C ASP A 480 -3.14 -5.40 22.95
N ILE A 481 -2.05 -5.57 22.18
CA ILE A 481 -1.94 -6.66 21.21
C ILE A 481 -0.92 -7.70 21.64
N PHE A 482 0.31 -7.31 21.98
CA PHE A 482 1.42 -8.21 22.24
C PHE A 482 2.05 -8.05 23.62
N GLY A 483 2.01 -6.87 24.23
CA GLY A 483 2.81 -6.53 25.42
C GLY A 483 4.20 -6.00 25.07
N LEU A 484 4.84 -5.39 26.07
CA LEU A 484 6.15 -4.70 25.90
C LEU A 484 7.29 -5.64 25.50
N GLU A 485 7.26 -6.91 25.93
CA GLU A 485 8.35 -7.85 25.67
C GLU A 485 8.37 -8.33 24.21
N LYS A 486 7.22 -8.35 23.55
CA LYS A 486 7.07 -8.88 22.20
C LYS A 486 6.93 -7.79 21.13
N ALA A 487 6.43 -6.61 21.48
CA ALA A 487 6.25 -5.49 20.58
C ALA A 487 7.54 -4.65 20.44
#